data_45c63334bdd63812e80441f3f860e963
#
_entry.id   45c63334bdd63812e80441f3f860e963
#
_cell.length_a   1.000
_cell.length_b   1.000
_cell.length_c   1.000
_cell.angle_alpha   90.00
_cell.angle_beta   90.00
_cell.angle_gamma   90.00
#
_symmetry.space_group_name_H-M   'P 1'
#
loop_
_entity.id
_entity.type
_entity.pdbx_description
1 polymer ?
#
loop_
_entity_poly.entity_id
_entity_poly.type
_entity_poly.pdbx_seq_one_letter_code
_entity_poly.pdbx_strand_id
1 'polypeptide(L)'
;MIFFLFLPRKKTEDNNINIVQEMQQSIETYDFSGKKAIARVDFNVPLNADFKITDDTRIRAAVPTIKKVLAGGGSLILMSHLGRPKGVTEKFSLKHIIYRIEELIGTKVQFCDDCMKAQEAAAALKPGEVLLLENLRFYAEEEGKPRGLAEDATDEQKKEAKAQVKESQKEFVKTLASYADCYINDAFGTAHRAHASTALIAKYFPNDKMFGYIMEGEIKAIDRVLHGAEHPVTAIVGGAKVSSKIGIIEHLFDAVDNMIIGGGMVYTFVKAQGGKIGRSLCEDDQMQLALDIMKKAEEKGVKLYFSKEVVIADDFSNDANTQIVNNFEIPEGWEGMDAAPATLAVWEEVLMNSKTILWNGPVGVFEMPNFAKGTNYIAEILAKVTSEKGAFTLVGGGDSVAAVTQMGYANKVSYVSTGGGAMLEYLEGIELPGIKAIRE
;
A
#
# COMPACT_ATOMS: atom_id res chain seq x y z
N MET A 1 10.40 -21.47 44.00
CA MET A 1 8.98 -21.53 43.66
C MET A 1 8.45 -20.13 43.90
N ILE A 2 8.50 -19.26 42.90
CA ILE A 2 8.03 -17.86 42.97
C ILE A 2 6.89 -17.76 41.97
N PHE A 3 5.67 -17.61 42.49
CA PHE A 3 4.46 -17.37 41.73
C PHE A 3 4.46 -15.93 41.24
N PHE A 4 4.50 -15.70 39.93
CA PHE A 4 4.15 -14.42 39.32
C PHE A 4 2.62 -14.38 39.11
N LEU A 5 1.95 -13.49 39.86
CA LEU A 5 0.56 -13.14 39.63
C LEU A 5 0.46 -12.32 38.32
N PHE A 6 -0.26 -12.85 37.36
CA PHE A 6 -0.74 -12.07 36.22
C PHE A 6 -1.89 -11.17 36.67
N LEU A 7 -1.67 -9.86 36.67
CA LEU A 7 -2.74 -8.87 36.75
C LEU A 7 -3.37 -8.68 35.37
N PRO A 8 -4.71 -8.68 35.22
CA PRO A 8 -5.34 -8.43 33.95
C PRO A 8 -5.19 -6.97 33.52
N ARG A 9 -4.83 -6.74 32.23
CA ARG A 9 -4.83 -5.40 31.60
C ARG A 9 -6.20 -4.76 31.77
N LYS A 10 -6.24 -3.54 32.33
CA LYS A 10 -7.43 -2.70 32.36
C LYS A 10 -7.87 -2.38 30.94
N LYS A 11 -9.11 -2.76 30.58
CA LYS A 11 -9.81 -2.24 29.41
C LYS A 11 -9.99 -0.73 29.60
N THR A 12 -9.31 0.06 28.80
CA THR A 12 -9.67 1.47 28.59
C THR A 12 -10.83 1.50 27.58
N GLU A 13 -11.88 2.18 27.95
CA GLU A 13 -13.18 2.17 27.29
C GLU A 13 -13.12 2.71 25.86
N ASP A 14 -13.64 1.91 24.94
CA ASP A 14 -13.81 2.14 23.50
C ASP A 14 -14.91 3.18 23.16
N ASN A 15 -14.94 4.34 23.82
CA ASN A 15 -15.99 5.33 23.57
C ASN A 15 -15.64 6.41 22.52
N ASN A 16 -14.38 6.46 22.02
CA ASN A 16 -13.99 7.51 21.07
C ASN A 16 -13.99 7.07 19.59
N ILE A 17 -14.07 5.77 19.29
CA ILE A 17 -14.05 5.28 17.89
C ILE A 17 -15.41 5.47 17.22
N ASN A 18 -16.51 5.43 17.97
CA ASN A 18 -17.85 5.57 17.41
C ASN A 18 -18.27 7.01 17.10
N ILE A 19 -17.65 8.03 17.71
CA ILE A 19 -18.08 9.43 17.55
C ILE A 19 -17.60 10.05 16.22
N VAL A 20 -16.48 9.57 15.66
CA VAL A 20 -15.94 10.09 14.39
C VAL A 20 -16.57 9.41 13.15
N GLN A 21 -17.19 8.24 13.33
CA GLN A 21 -17.85 7.52 12.22
C GLN A 21 -19.21 8.09 11.82
N GLU A 22 -19.86 8.91 12.65
CA GLU A 22 -21.23 9.42 12.39
C GLU A 22 -21.30 10.61 11.42
N MET A 23 -20.20 11.25 11.04
CA MET A 23 -20.21 12.43 10.16
C MET A 23 -19.74 12.18 8.72
N GLN A 24 -19.23 11.01 8.40
CA GLN A 24 -18.75 10.72 7.05
C GLN A 24 -19.82 10.06 6.19
N GLN A 25 -20.07 10.62 4.99
CA GLN A 25 -20.95 9.99 4.00
C GLN A 25 -20.35 8.63 3.57
N SER A 26 -21.22 7.60 3.52
CA SER A 26 -20.81 6.28 3.00
C SER A 26 -21.28 6.15 1.55
N ILE A 27 -20.41 5.64 0.70
CA ILE A 27 -20.76 5.33 -0.69
C ILE A 27 -21.95 4.37 -0.78
N GLU A 28 -22.10 3.49 0.25
CA GLU A 28 -23.18 2.50 0.28
C GLU A 28 -24.56 3.12 0.41
N THR A 29 -24.70 4.19 1.18
CA THR A 29 -25.96 4.82 1.52
C THR A 29 -26.21 6.16 0.83
N TYR A 30 -25.19 6.71 0.15
CA TYR A 30 -25.30 8.00 -0.51
C TYR A 30 -26.29 7.96 -1.68
N ASP A 31 -27.18 8.96 -1.76
CA ASP A 31 -28.13 9.11 -2.87
C ASP A 31 -27.47 9.80 -4.06
N PHE A 32 -27.15 9.03 -5.09
CA PHE A 32 -26.58 9.51 -6.34
C PHE A 32 -27.62 9.96 -7.36
N SER A 33 -28.92 9.85 -7.07
CA SER A 33 -29.99 10.17 -8.03
C SER A 33 -29.88 11.60 -8.54
N GLY A 34 -29.65 11.75 -9.84
CA GLY A 34 -29.48 13.05 -10.52
C GLY A 34 -28.19 13.80 -10.17
N LYS A 35 -27.29 13.20 -9.36
CA LYS A 35 -26.00 13.79 -8.99
C LYS A 35 -24.94 13.53 -10.03
N LYS A 36 -24.01 14.47 -10.19
CA LYS A 36 -22.73 14.28 -10.89
C LYS A 36 -21.65 14.00 -9.86
N ALA A 37 -21.11 12.79 -9.86
CA ALA A 37 -19.99 12.44 -9.00
C ALA A 37 -18.67 12.63 -9.73
N ILE A 38 -17.64 13.15 -9.04
CA ILE A 38 -16.26 13.15 -9.52
C ILE A 38 -15.45 12.18 -8.66
N ALA A 39 -14.86 11.15 -9.28
CA ALA A 39 -14.14 10.11 -8.58
C ALA A 39 -12.66 10.08 -8.95
N ARG A 40 -11.81 10.07 -7.92
CA ARG A 40 -10.38 9.80 -8.07
C ARG A 40 -10.14 8.30 -7.96
N VAL A 41 -9.82 7.67 -9.08
CA VAL A 41 -9.53 6.24 -9.20
C VAL A 41 -8.05 6.01 -9.55
N ASP A 42 -7.53 4.82 -9.32
CA ASP A 42 -6.16 4.46 -9.69
C ASP A 42 -6.15 3.57 -10.95
N PHE A 43 -6.03 4.22 -12.12
CA PHE A 43 -5.87 3.57 -13.41
C PHE A 43 -4.42 3.54 -13.90
N ASN A 44 -3.46 3.59 -12.97
CA ASN A 44 -2.05 3.50 -13.30
C ASN A 44 -1.66 2.04 -13.62
N VAL A 45 -2.09 1.58 -14.78
CA VAL A 45 -1.87 0.22 -15.30
C VAL A 45 -0.66 0.17 -16.22
N PRO A 46 0.07 -0.97 -16.30
CA PRO A 46 1.18 -1.11 -17.23
C PRO A 46 0.67 -1.27 -18.67
N LEU A 47 1.33 -0.57 -19.60
CA LEU A 47 1.09 -0.64 -21.02
C LEU A 47 2.33 -1.21 -21.73
N ASN A 48 2.11 -2.04 -22.76
CA ASN A 48 3.16 -2.49 -23.65
C ASN A 48 3.56 -1.40 -24.67
N ALA A 49 4.45 -1.74 -25.61
CA ALA A 49 4.92 -0.81 -26.65
C ALA A 49 3.80 -0.33 -27.61
N ASP A 50 2.74 -1.11 -27.76
CA ASP A 50 1.57 -0.80 -28.60
C ASP A 50 0.46 -0.13 -27.80
N PHE A 51 0.76 0.39 -26.60
CA PHE A 51 -0.18 1.00 -25.65
C PHE A 51 -1.34 0.09 -25.21
N LYS A 52 -1.13 -1.24 -25.26
CA LYS A 52 -2.11 -2.22 -24.75
C LYS A 52 -1.85 -2.53 -23.29
N ILE A 53 -2.93 -2.63 -22.52
CA ILE A 53 -2.88 -2.98 -21.10
C ILE A 53 -2.35 -4.40 -20.96
N THR A 54 -1.34 -4.61 -20.12
CA THR A 54 -0.79 -5.93 -19.78
C THR A 54 -1.31 -6.47 -18.45
N ASP A 55 -1.81 -5.57 -17.57
CA ASP A 55 -2.48 -5.91 -16.32
C ASP A 55 -3.57 -4.87 -16.04
N ASP A 56 -4.82 -5.30 -15.94
CA ASP A 56 -6.00 -4.44 -15.71
C ASP A 56 -6.56 -4.52 -14.29
N THR A 57 -5.83 -5.13 -13.35
CA THR A 57 -6.27 -5.36 -11.97
C THR A 57 -6.80 -4.10 -11.31
N ARG A 58 -6.13 -2.97 -11.48
CA ARG A 58 -6.54 -1.68 -10.90
C ARG A 58 -7.83 -1.15 -11.50
N ILE A 59 -8.04 -1.34 -12.80
CA ILE A 59 -9.30 -0.93 -13.44
C ILE A 59 -10.45 -1.78 -12.93
N ARG A 60 -10.27 -3.11 -12.84
CA ARG A 60 -11.28 -4.02 -12.28
C ARG A 60 -11.64 -3.67 -10.84
N ALA A 61 -10.66 -3.31 -10.03
CA ALA A 61 -10.87 -2.96 -8.64
C ALA A 61 -11.78 -1.72 -8.48
N ALA A 62 -11.72 -0.75 -9.40
CA ALA A 62 -12.56 0.45 -9.37
C ALA A 62 -13.99 0.22 -9.91
N VAL A 63 -14.25 -0.88 -10.62
CA VAL A 63 -15.56 -1.17 -11.23
C VAL A 63 -16.72 -1.14 -10.23
N PRO A 64 -16.62 -1.71 -9.02
CA PRO A 64 -17.71 -1.64 -8.03
C PRO A 64 -18.12 -0.21 -7.68
N THR A 65 -17.16 0.68 -7.43
CA THR A 65 -17.40 2.11 -7.16
C THR A 65 -18.08 2.78 -8.33
N ILE A 66 -17.59 2.57 -9.56
CA ILE A 66 -18.20 3.13 -10.78
C ILE A 66 -19.65 2.65 -10.92
N LYS A 67 -19.88 1.35 -10.82
CA LYS A 67 -21.23 0.75 -10.96
C LYS A 67 -22.18 1.22 -9.87
N LYS A 68 -21.71 1.46 -8.64
CA LYS A 68 -22.54 1.97 -7.54
C LYS A 68 -23.12 3.34 -7.88
N VAL A 69 -22.28 4.26 -8.39
CA VAL A 69 -22.74 5.60 -8.81
C VAL A 69 -23.76 5.52 -9.94
N LEU A 70 -23.46 4.74 -10.99
CA LEU A 70 -24.34 4.62 -12.16
C LEU A 70 -25.67 3.95 -11.81
N ALA A 71 -25.65 2.87 -11.03
CA ALA A 71 -26.84 2.17 -10.55
C ALA A 71 -27.68 3.03 -9.60
N GLY A 72 -27.06 3.96 -8.88
CA GLY A 72 -27.74 4.95 -8.05
C GLY A 72 -28.38 6.11 -8.83
N GLY A 73 -28.34 6.08 -10.17
CA GLY A 73 -28.92 7.14 -11.02
C GLY A 73 -28.03 8.39 -11.15
N GLY A 74 -26.76 8.29 -10.80
CA GLY A 74 -25.76 9.34 -10.99
C GLY A 74 -25.11 9.31 -12.37
N SER A 75 -24.40 10.39 -12.71
CA SER A 75 -23.38 10.42 -13.76
C SER A 75 -21.99 10.53 -13.12
N LEU A 76 -20.95 10.11 -13.85
CA LEU A 76 -19.63 9.96 -13.25
C LEU A 76 -18.52 10.60 -14.09
N ILE A 77 -17.72 11.42 -13.43
CA ILE A 77 -16.49 11.99 -13.97
C ILE A 77 -15.32 11.24 -13.32
N LEU A 78 -14.51 10.55 -14.12
CA LEU A 78 -13.35 9.80 -13.66
C LEU A 78 -12.07 10.63 -13.80
N MET A 79 -11.31 10.68 -12.72
CA MET A 79 -10.00 11.29 -12.66
C MET A 79 -8.95 10.23 -12.30
N SER A 80 -7.85 10.17 -13.03
CA SER A 80 -6.75 9.28 -12.71
C SER A 80 -5.41 9.80 -13.19
N HIS A 81 -4.36 9.05 -12.88
CA HIS A 81 -3.03 9.25 -13.44
C HIS A 81 -2.56 7.97 -14.12
N LEU A 82 -1.61 8.11 -15.03
CA LEU A 82 -0.90 7.04 -15.69
C LEU A 82 0.59 7.39 -15.77
N GLY A 83 1.44 6.53 -15.23
CA GLY A 83 2.88 6.75 -15.19
C GLY A 83 3.34 7.95 -14.38
N ARG A 84 4.50 8.48 -14.74
CA ARG A 84 5.12 9.67 -14.11
C ARG A 84 5.59 10.68 -15.18
N PRO A 85 4.70 11.17 -16.04
CA PRO A 85 5.07 12.15 -17.06
C PRO A 85 5.44 13.49 -16.42
N LYS A 86 6.30 14.24 -17.12
CA LYS A 86 6.66 15.63 -16.77
C LYS A 86 5.88 16.67 -17.59
N GLY A 87 4.90 16.24 -18.38
CA GLY A 87 4.05 17.03 -19.26
C GLY A 87 3.24 16.12 -20.16
N VAL A 88 2.50 16.68 -21.10
CA VAL A 88 1.68 15.93 -22.06
C VAL A 88 2.56 14.99 -22.88
N THR A 89 2.23 13.72 -22.81
CA THR A 89 2.99 12.64 -23.46
C THR A 89 2.02 11.57 -23.95
N GLU A 90 2.00 11.29 -25.23
CA GLU A 90 1.09 10.31 -25.88
C GLU A 90 1.07 8.96 -25.15
N LYS A 91 2.24 8.42 -24.80
CA LYS A 91 2.38 7.14 -24.08
C LYS A 91 1.58 7.07 -22.79
N PHE A 92 1.36 8.21 -22.14
CA PHE A 92 0.70 8.28 -20.83
C PHE A 92 -0.72 8.89 -20.90
N SER A 93 -1.29 8.99 -22.10
CA SER A 93 -2.69 9.40 -22.26
C SER A 93 -3.63 8.33 -21.76
N LEU A 94 -4.63 8.73 -20.96
CA LEU A 94 -5.67 7.81 -20.49
C LEU A 94 -6.60 7.34 -21.60
N LYS A 95 -6.55 7.93 -22.80
CA LYS A 95 -7.32 7.45 -23.95
C LYS A 95 -7.03 5.99 -24.30
N HIS A 96 -5.81 5.51 -24.01
CA HIS A 96 -5.39 4.14 -24.31
C HIS A 96 -6.13 3.07 -23.50
N ILE A 97 -6.74 3.44 -22.38
CA ILE A 97 -7.41 2.49 -21.48
C ILE A 97 -8.94 2.52 -21.56
N ILE A 98 -9.52 3.46 -22.33
CA ILE A 98 -10.98 3.66 -22.44
C ILE A 98 -11.68 2.36 -22.83
N TYR A 99 -11.19 1.66 -23.85
CA TYR A 99 -11.78 0.44 -24.33
C TYR A 99 -11.99 -0.60 -23.23
N ARG A 100 -11.04 -0.67 -22.31
CA ARG A 100 -11.11 -1.64 -21.22
C ARG A 100 -12.08 -1.21 -20.12
N ILE A 101 -12.14 0.09 -19.84
CA ILE A 101 -13.13 0.62 -18.92
C ILE A 101 -14.54 0.33 -19.47
N GLU A 102 -14.81 0.69 -20.73
CA GLU A 102 -16.10 0.44 -21.38
C GLU A 102 -16.52 -1.03 -21.34
N GLU A 103 -15.58 -1.95 -21.63
CA GLU A 103 -15.83 -3.39 -21.59
C GLU A 103 -16.25 -3.85 -20.19
N LEU A 104 -15.60 -3.36 -19.15
CA LEU A 104 -15.84 -3.78 -17.76
C LEU A 104 -17.10 -3.18 -17.14
N ILE A 105 -17.43 -1.94 -17.48
CA ILE A 105 -18.61 -1.27 -16.94
C ILE A 105 -19.86 -1.45 -17.79
N GLY A 106 -19.71 -1.80 -19.07
CA GLY A 106 -20.81 -2.00 -20.01
C GLY A 106 -21.44 -0.71 -20.52
N THR A 107 -20.75 0.43 -20.39
CA THR A 107 -21.24 1.78 -20.77
C THR A 107 -20.14 2.50 -21.54
N LYS A 108 -20.55 3.33 -22.53
CA LYS A 108 -19.61 4.18 -23.26
C LYS A 108 -18.99 5.25 -22.36
N VAL A 109 -17.71 5.54 -22.59
CA VAL A 109 -16.93 6.51 -21.84
C VAL A 109 -16.58 7.67 -22.77
N GLN A 110 -17.12 8.84 -22.48
CA GLN A 110 -16.68 10.09 -23.12
C GLN A 110 -15.28 10.44 -22.63
N PHE A 111 -14.50 11.10 -23.46
CA PHE A 111 -13.11 11.48 -23.10
C PHE A 111 -12.92 12.98 -23.30
N CYS A 112 -12.30 13.62 -22.30
CA CYS A 112 -11.88 15.02 -22.40
C CYS A 112 -10.36 15.08 -22.31
N ASP A 113 -9.71 15.56 -23.36
CA ASP A 113 -8.24 15.61 -23.50
C ASP A 113 -7.57 16.77 -22.75
N ASP A 114 -8.37 17.65 -22.13
CA ASP A 114 -7.89 18.74 -21.28
C ASP A 114 -8.72 18.82 -20.00
N CYS A 115 -8.12 18.46 -18.85
CA CYS A 115 -8.79 18.50 -17.56
C CYS A 115 -9.38 19.88 -17.21
N MET A 116 -8.82 20.97 -17.74
CA MET A 116 -9.24 22.33 -17.47
C MET A 116 -10.38 22.83 -18.38
N LYS A 117 -10.73 22.05 -19.41
CA LYS A 117 -11.74 22.41 -20.42
C LYS A 117 -12.94 21.46 -20.46
N ALA A 118 -13.16 20.70 -19.39
CA ALA A 118 -14.23 19.70 -19.33
C ALA A 118 -15.60 20.27 -18.94
N GLN A 119 -15.76 21.59 -18.74
CA GLN A 119 -16.96 22.21 -18.22
C GLN A 119 -18.22 21.86 -19.03
N GLU A 120 -18.16 22.00 -20.35
CA GLU A 120 -19.30 21.72 -21.23
C GLU A 120 -19.64 20.22 -21.26
N ALA A 121 -18.62 19.35 -21.38
CA ALA A 121 -18.81 17.92 -21.38
C ALA A 121 -19.38 17.41 -20.03
N ALA A 122 -18.87 17.93 -18.91
CA ALA A 122 -19.38 17.61 -17.59
C ALA A 122 -20.82 18.11 -17.37
N ALA A 123 -21.14 19.33 -17.87
CA ALA A 123 -22.50 19.89 -17.79
C ALA A 123 -23.51 19.06 -18.59
N ALA A 124 -23.09 18.52 -19.72
CA ALA A 124 -23.94 17.74 -20.64
C ALA A 124 -24.23 16.30 -20.19
N LEU A 125 -23.45 15.77 -19.20
CA LEU A 125 -23.61 14.40 -18.72
C LEU A 125 -25.03 14.14 -18.17
N LYS A 126 -25.59 13.02 -18.61
CA LYS A 126 -26.89 12.50 -18.13
C LYS A 126 -26.66 11.34 -17.14
N PRO A 127 -27.65 11.01 -16.31
CA PRO A 127 -27.62 9.81 -15.47
C PRO A 127 -27.22 8.57 -16.25
N GLY A 128 -26.27 7.82 -15.71
CA GLY A 128 -25.70 6.61 -16.34
C GLY A 128 -24.54 6.86 -17.30
N GLU A 129 -24.22 8.11 -17.61
CA GLU A 129 -23.08 8.46 -18.50
C GLU A 129 -21.79 8.66 -17.71
N VAL A 130 -20.66 8.40 -18.39
CA VAL A 130 -19.32 8.49 -17.84
C VAL A 130 -18.42 9.38 -18.69
N LEU A 131 -17.68 10.28 -18.04
CA LEU A 131 -16.64 11.11 -18.64
C LEU A 131 -15.30 10.74 -17.99
N LEU A 132 -14.28 10.43 -18.78
CA LEU A 132 -12.91 10.29 -18.33
C LEU A 132 -12.13 11.55 -18.68
N LEU A 133 -11.50 12.17 -17.69
CA LEU A 133 -10.56 13.27 -17.91
C LEU A 133 -9.17 12.70 -18.29
N GLU A 134 -8.38 13.50 -18.98
CA GLU A 134 -7.01 13.16 -19.32
C GLU A 134 -6.13 13.03 -18.06
N ASN A 135 -4.95 12.50 -18.22
CA ASN A 135 -3.97 12.21 -17.17
C ASN A 135 -3.66 13.45 -16.32
N LEU A 136 -4.10 13.42 -15.07
CA LEU A 136 -3.87 14.50 -14.10
C LEU A 136 -2.38 14.87 -13.96
N ARG A 137 -1.48 13.91 -14.13
CA ARG A 137 -0.03 14.16 -14.04
C ARG A 137 0.56 14.87 -15.26
N PHE A 138 -0.24 15.22 -16.25
CA PHE A 138 0.20 16.18 -17.26
C PHE A 138 0.33 17.58 -16.70
N TYR A 139 -0.39 17.88 -15.61
CA TYR A 139 -0.41 19.18 -14.93
C TYR A 139 0.54 19.17 -13.71
N ALA A 140 1.38 20.21 -13.62
CA ALA A 140 2.25 20.41 -12.45
C ALA A 140 1.44 20.68 -11.17
N GLU A 141 0.28 21.24 -11.34
CA GLU A 141 -0.72 21.58 -10.34
C GLU A 141 -1.24 20.33 -9.60
N GLU A 142 -1.31 19.16 -10.26
CA GLU A 142 -1.71 17.92 -9.57
C GLU A 142 -0.79 17.62 -8.40
N GLU A 143 0.51 17.71 -8.60
CA GLU A 143 1.51 17.44 -7.56
C GLU A 143 1.86 18.69 -6.74
N GLY A 144 1.52 19.88 -7.21
CA GLY A 144 1.88 21.16 -6.60
C GLY A 144 3.39 21.37 -6.56
N LYS A 145 4.11 20.84 -7.55
CA LYS A 145 5.57 20.91 -7.68
C LYS A 145 5.95 21.58 -8.99
N PRO A 146 6.84 22.58 -8.97
CA PRO A 146 7.31 23.24 -10.19
C PRO A 146 8.07 22.23 -11.09
N ARG A 147 7.98 22.44 -12.39
CA ARG A 147 8.66 21.63 -13.41
C ARG A 147 9.52 22.50 -14.29
N GLY A 148 10.56 21.92 -14.90
CA GLY A 148 11.42 22.62 -15.88
C GLY A 148 12.34 23.68 -15.28
N LEU A 149 12.58 23.67 -13.97
CA LEU A 149 13.61 24.52 -13.37
C LEU A 149 14.99 24.07 -13.85
N ALA A 150 15.88 25.03 -14.10
CA ALA A 150 17.29 24.76 -14.39
C ALA A 150 17.95 24.06 -13.19
N GLU A 151 18.93 23.20 -13.44
CA GLU A 151 19.64 22.47 -12.36
C GLU A 151 20.38 23.45 -11.41
N ASP A 152 20.85 24.58 -11.92
CA ASP A 152 21.51 25.64 -11.19
C ASP A 152 20.58 26.74 -10.67
N ALA A 153 19.26 26.52 -10.70
CA ALA A 153 18.30 27.49 -10.19
C ALA A 153 18.56 27.84 -8.72
N THR A 154 18.55 29.15 -8.42
CA THR A 154 18.75 29.64 -7.05
C THR A 154 17.60 29.22 -6.12
N ASP A 155 17.82 29.33 -4.81
CA ASP A 155 16.78 29.00 -3.83
C ASP A 155 15.61 29.99 -3.92
N GLU A 156 15.84 31.25 -4.26
CA GLU A 156 14.79 32.22 -4.52
C GLU A 156 13.95 31.83 -5.74
N GLN A 157 14.57 31.44 -6.85
CA GLN A 157 13.87 30.97 -8.05
C GLN A 157 13.05 29.71 -7.77
N LYS A 158 13.59 28.75 -7.02
CA LYS A 158 12.86 27.54 -6.59
C LYS A 158 11.66 27.89 -5.71
N LYS A 159 11.82 28.84 -4.77
CA LYS A 159 10.76 29.31 -3.89
C LYS A 159 9.66 30.04 -4.66
N GLU A 160 10.02 30.92 -5.58
CA GLU A 160 9.06 31.64 -6.42
C GLU A 160 8.28 30.70 -7.33
N ALA A 161 8.95 29.79 -8.05
CA ALA A 161 8.30 28.78 -8.88
C ALA A 161 7.35 27.88 -8.08
N LYS A 162 7.74 27.52 -6.84
CA LYS A 162 6.86 26.77 -5.93
C LYS A 162 5.63 27.57 -5.51
N ALA A 163 5.77 28.85 -5.25
CA ALA A 163 4.64 29.75 -4.93
C ALA A 163 3.67 29.88 -6.11
N GLN A 164 4.21 30.09 -7.33
CA GLN A 164 3.41 30.17 -8.55
C GLN A 164 2.60 28.90 -8.80
N VAL A 165 3.22 27.71 -8.72
CA VAL A 165 2.52 26.42 -8.88
C VAL A 165 1.48 26.23 -7.79
N LYS A 166 1.73 26.68 -6.58
CA LYS A 166 0.75 26.60 -5.48
C LYS A 166 -0.47 27.49 -5.72
N GLU A 167 -0.29 28.62 -6.37
CA GLU A 167 -1.42 29.51 -6.72
C GLU A 167 -2.21 28.91 -7.89
N SER A 168 -1.56 28.48 -8.97
CA SER A 168 -2.27 27.81 -10.09
C SER A 168 -2.93 26.50 -9.67
N GLN A 169 -2.36 25.77 -8.67
CA GLN A 169 -2.98 24.59 -8.09
C GLN A 169 -4.36 24.88 -7.50
N LYS A 170 -4.56 26.02 -6.88
CA LYS A 170 -5.88 26.40 -6.32
C LYS A 170 -6.94 26.51 -7.42
N GLU A 171 -6.59 27.15 -8.54
CA GLU A 171 -7.51 27.27 -9.68
C GLU A 171 -7.76 25.91 -10.34
N PHE A 172 -6.71 25.08 -10.47
CA PHE A 172 -6.85 23.72 -10.98
C PHE A 172 -7.84 22.88 -10.13
N VAL A 173 -7.68 22.89 -8.82
CA VAL A 173 -8.58 22.19 -7.89
C VAL A 173 -10.01 22.70 -7.96
N LYS A 174 -10.18 24.04 -7.96
CA LYS A 174 -11.49 24.69 -8.06
C LYS A 174 -12.20 24.34 -9.36
N THR A 175 -11.48 24.32 -10.47
CA THR A 175 -12.02 23.94 -11.78
C THR A 175 -12.48 22.49 -11.79
N LEU A 176 -11.66 21.55 -11.31
CA LEU A 176 -12.07 20.14 -11.20
C LEU A 176 -13.29 19.97 -10.31
N ALA A 177 -13.32 20.64 -9.16
CA ALA A 177 -14.46 20.57 -8.23
C ALA A 177 -15.76 21.14 -8.83
N SER A 178 -15.66 22.14 -9.70
CA SER A 178 -16.84 22.77 -10.32
C SER A 178 -17.61 21.86 -11.29
N TYR A 179 -17.05 20.72 -11.66
CA TYR A 179 -17.66 19.77 -12.58
C TYR A 179 -18.71 18.86 -11.93
N ALA A 180 -18.76 18.78 -10.59
CA ALA A 180 -19.55 17.76 -9.91
C ALA A 180 -20.25 18.27 -8.64
N ASP A 181 -21.21 17.49 -8.17
CA ASP A 181 -21.99 17.74 -6.95
C ASP A 181 -21.39 17.00 -5.73
N CYS A 182 -20.64 15.90 -5.95
CA CYS A 182 -20.01 15.13 -4.88
C CYS A 182 -18.66 14.54 -5.33
N TYR A 183 -17.82 14.23 -4.34
CA TYR A 183 -16.47 13.73 -4.54
C TYR A 183 -16.27 12.34 -3.93
N ILE A 184 -15.63 11.45 -4.68
CA ILE A 184 -15.27 10.10 -4.24
C ILE A 184 -13.75 9.94 -4.34
N ASN A 185 -13.10 9.60 -3.24
CA ASN A 185 -11.71 9.13 -3.26
C ASN A 185 -11.67 7.60 -3.25
N ASP A 186 -11.19 7.00 -4.33
CA ASP A 186 -11.06 5.55 -4.49
C ASP A 186 -9.68 5.12 -4.96
N ALA A 187 -8.64 5.85 -4.56
CA ALA A 187 -7.26 5.66 -4.98
C ALA A 187 -6.30 5.58 -3.80
N PHE A 188 -6.38 4.50 -3.03
CA PHE A 188 -5.58 4.31 -1.82
C PHE A 188 -4.07 4.41 -2.07
N GLY A 189 -3.55 3.85 -3.18
CA GLY A 189 -2.13 3.94 -3.53
C GLY A 189 -1.57 5.37 -3.67
N THR A 190 -2.44 6.38 -3.77
CA THR A 190 -2.05 7.80 -3.81
C THR A 190 -2.45 8.58 -2.58
N ALA A 191 -3.11 7.97 -1.61
CA ALA A 191 -3.67 8.64 -0.43
C ALA A 191 -2.60 9.28 0.48
N HIS A 192 -1.36 8.81 0.42
CA HIS A 192 -0.20 9.36 1.14
C HIS A 192 0.31 10.70 0.57
N ARG A 193 -0.29 11.20 -0.50
CA ARG A 193 0.13 12.43 -1.18
C ARG A 193 -0.95 13.49 -1.11
N ALA A 194 -0.58 14.70 -0.67
CA ALA A 194 -1.49 15.86 -0.67
C ALA A 194 -1.60 16.47 -2.07
N HIS A 195 -2.02 15.67 -3.07
CA HIS A 195 -2.22 16.11 -4.44
C HIS A 195 -3.56 16.84 -4.60
N ALA A 196 -3.69 17.58 -5.71
CA ALA A 196 -4.90 18.31 -6.05
C ALA A 196 -6.15 17.42 -6.02
N SER A 197 -6.09 16.29 -6.72
CA SER A 197 -7.22 15.37 -6.90
C SER A 197 -7.45 14.39 -5.75
N THR A 198 -6.48 14.18 -4.85
CA THR A 198 -6.58 13.21 -3.74
C THR A 198 -6.92 13.82 -2.40
N ALA A 199 -6.52 15.08 -2.17
CA ALA A 199 -6.71 15.73 -0.88
C ALA A 199 -7.32 17.11 -1.01
N LEU A 200 -6.78 17.99 -1.89
CA LEU A 200 -7.21 19.39 -1.89
C LEU A 200 -8.62 19.58 -2.40
N ILE A 201 -9.07 18.76 -3.35
CA ILE A 201 -10.40 18.82 -3.94
C ILE A 201 -11.51 18.56 -2.91
N ALA A 202 -11.27 17.71 -1.91
CA ALA A 202 -12.26 17.36 -0.89
C ALA A 202 -12.79 18.57 -0.10
N LYS A 203 -12.03 19.66 -0.02
CA LYS A 203 -12.43 20.91 0.64
C LYS A 203 -13.60 21.61 -0.05
N TYR A 204 -13.84 21.34 -1.32
CA TYR A 204 -14.94 21.91 -2.09
C TYR A 204 -16.25 21.12 -1.94
N PHE A 205 -16.20 19.97 -1.25
CA PHE A 205 -17.33 19.10 -0.98
C PHE A 205 -17.49 18.85 0.52
N PRO A 206 -17.82 19.86 1.33
CA PRO A 206 -17.79 19.74 2.79
C PRO A 206 -18.70 18.63 3.33
N ASN A 207 -19.84 18.39 2.68
CA ASN A 207 -20.84 17.41 3.11
C ASN A 207 -21.04 16.25 2.12
N ASP A 208 -20.53 16.38 0.90
CA ASP A 208 -20.76 15.45 -0.21
C ASP A 208 -19.45 14.81 -0.68
N LYS A 209 -18.66 14.30 0.27
CA LYS A 209 -17.41 13.60 0.02
C LYS A 209 -17.39 12.26 0.74
N MET A 210 -16.82 11.24 0.10
CA MET A 210 -16.79 9.88 0.64
C MET A 210 -15.63 9.07 0.09
N PHE A 211 -15.35 7.96 0.74
CA PHE A 211 -14.46 6.93 0.18
C PHE A 211 -15.21 6.07 -0.83
N GLY A 212 -14.49 5.60 -1.87
CA GLY A 212 -14.93 4.48 -2.67
C GLY A 212 -14.61 3.14 -2.01
N TYR A 213 -15.06 2.04 -2.62
CA TYR A 213 -14.91 0.71 -2.04
C TYR A 213 -13.46 0.25 -1.87
N ILE A 214 -12.52 0.68 -2.74
CA ILE A 214 -11.11 0.37 -2.59
C ILE A 214 -10.58 1.05 -1.33
N MET A 215 -10.80 2.36 -1.19
CA MET A 215 -10.36 3.11 -0.02
C MET A 215 -10.92 2.54 1.27
N GLU A 216 -12.24 2.27 1.32
CA GLU A 216 -12.86 1.65 2.50
C GLU A 216 -12.29 0.27 2.82
N GLY A 217 -12.10 -0.57 1.80
CA GLY A 217 -11.56 -1.91 1.95
C GLY A 217 -10.14 -1.91 2.52
N GLU A 218 -9.26 -1.06 1.96
CA GLU A 218 -7.87 -0.90 2.42
C GLU A 218 -7.82 -0.42 3.88
N ILE A 219 -8.56 0.66 4.21
CA ILE A 219 -8.62 1.22 5.56
C ILE A 219 -9.13 0.16 6.55
N LYS A 220 -10.26 -0.50 6.25
CA LYS A 220 -10.85 -1.54 7.11
C LYS A 220 -9.90 -2.72 7.32
N ALA A 221 -9.18 -3.15 6.27
CA ALA A 221 -8.25 -4.26 6.37
C ALA A 221 -7.04 -3.93 7.26
N ILE A 222 -6.49 -2.72 7.12
CA ILE A 222 -5.34 -2.29 7.93
C ILE A 222 -5.77 -1.99 9.36
N ASP A 223 -6.89 -1.27 9.56
CA ASP A 223 -7.43 -0.97 10.90
C ASP A 223 -7.79 -2.25 11.66
N ARG A 224 -8.23 -3.30 10.95
CA ARG A 224 -8.46 -4.61 11.58
C ARG A 224 -7.18 -5.19 12.17
N VAL A 225 -6.03 -5.00 11.55
CA VAL A 225 -4.74 -5.44 12.10
C VAL A 225 -4.30 -4.56 13.27
N LEU A 226 -4.41 -3.22 13.11
CA LEU A 226 -3.87 -2.27 14.07
C LEU A 226 -4.73 -2.12 15.34
N HIS A 227 -6.06 -2.21 15.21
CA HIS A 227 -6.98 -1.80 16.28
C HIS A 227 -8.05 -2.84 16.63
N GLY A 228 -8.36 -3.76 15.72
CA GLY A 228 -9.47 -4.72 15.87
C GLY A 228 -9.07 -6.17 15.68
N ALA A 229 -7.80 -6.51 15.87
CA ALA A 229 -7.29 -7.84 15.60
C ALA A 229 -7.76 -8.88 16.63
N GLU A 230 -8.08 -10.08 16.15
CA GLU A 230 -8.16 -11.27 16.99
C GLU A 230 -6.73 -11.78 17.25
N HIS A 231 -6.41 -12.01 18.53
CA HIS A 231 -5.11 -12.51 18.97
C HIS A 231 -5.03 -14.03 18.98
N PRO A 232 -3.85 -14.65 18.74
CA PRO A 232 -2.55 -13.99 18.53
C PRO A 232 -2.43 -13.30 17.17
N VAL A 233 -1.79 -12.12 17.17
CA VAL A 233 -1.46 -11.35 15.97
C VAL A 233 0.00 -11.56 15.63
N THR A 234 0.30 -11.93 14.38
CA THR A 234 1.67 -12.08 13.88
C THR A 234 1.93 -11.17 12.70
N ALA A 235 2.96 -10.35 12.78
CA ALA A 235 3.49 -9.62 11.64
C ALA A 235 4.71 -10.34 11.06
N ILE A 236 4.76 -10.46 9.73
CA ILE A 236 5.95 -10.87 8.98
C ILE A 236 6.49 -9.62 8.30
N VAL A 237 7.69 -9.21 8.69
CA VAL A 237 8.37 -8.05 8.12
C VAL A 237 9.65 -8.52 7.46
N GLY A 238 9.67 -8.45 6.13
CA GLY A 238 10.81 -8.82 5.32
C GLY A 238 11.40 -7.63 4.56
N GLY A 239 12.51 -7.88 3.89
CA GLY A 239 13.18 -6.90 3.04
C GLY A 239 14.68 -6.81 3.29
N ALA A 240 15.34 -5.88 2.59
CA ALA A 240 16.79 -5.79 2.58
C ALA A 240 17.37 -4.99 3.76
N LYS A 241 16.68 -3.95 4.25
CA LYS A 241 17.23 -2.94 5.15
C LYS A 241 16.34 -2.66 6.35
N VAL A 242 16.94 -2.67 7.55
CA VAL A 242 16.29 -2.32 8.83
C VAL A 242 15.83 -0.86 8.81
N SER A 243 16.69 0.06 8.35
CA SER A 243 16.42 1.49 8.29
C SER A 243 15.15 1.85 7.51
N SER A 244 14.81 1.04 6.50
CA SER A 244 13.60 1.24 5.69
C SER A 244 12.31 0.70 6.32
N LYS A 245 12.40 -0.03 7.42
CA LYS A 245 11.28 -0.73 8.06
C LYS A 245 11.06 -0.35 9.52
N ILE A 246 11.92 0.49 10.08
CA ILE A 246 11.86 0.82 11.50
C ILE A 246 10.50 1.42 11.91
N GLY A 247 9.95 2.34 11.10
CA GLY A 247 8.66 2.96 11.41
C GLY A 247 7.54 1.93 11.56
N ILE A 248 7.46 0.97 10.63
CA ILE A 248 6.48 -0.12 10.67
C ILE A 248 6.74 -1.04 11.86
N ILE A 249 7.99 -1.47 12.07
CA ILE A 249 8.34 -2.41 13.15
C ILE A 249 7.94 -1.82 14.50
N GLU A 250 8.32 -0.57 14.77
CA GLU A 250 8.04 0.07 16.04
C GLU A 250 6.55 0.33 16.28
N HIS A 251 5.82 0.75 15.24
CA HIS A 251 4.39 1.01 15.39
C HIS A 251 3.59 -0.29 15.61
N LEU A 252 3.99 -1.37 14.95
CA LEU A 252 3.34 -2.67 15.10
C LEU A 252 3.53 -3.31 16.48
N PHE A 253 4.52 -2.90 17.29
CA PHE A 253 4.72 -3.47 18.62
C PHE A 253 3.53 -3.27 19.57
N ASP A 254 2.68 -2.28 19.32
CA ASP A 254 1.47 -2.07 20.10
C ASP A 254 0.28 -2.95 19.65
N ALA A 255 0.38 -3.55 18.44
CA ALA A 255 -0.70 -4.31 17.82
C ALA A 255 -0.44 -5.82 17.73
N VAL A 256 0.83 -6.27 17.82
CA VAL A 256 1.18 -7.68 17.56
C VAL A 256 1.68 -8.43 18.79
N ASP A 257 1.50 -9.75 18.81
CA ASP A 257 2.05 -10.65 19.83
C ASP A 257 3.38 -11.26 19.35
N ASN A 258 3.49 -11.48 18.04
CA ASN A 258 4.66 -12.09 17.40
C ASN A 258 5.10 -11.27 16.19
N MET A 259 6.39 -11.22 15.96
CA MET A 259 6.95 -10.62 14.74
C MET A 259 8.04 -11.52 14.18
N ILE A 260 7.86 -11.93 12.92
CA ILE A 260 8.86 -12.65 12.14
C ILE A 260 9.64 -11.62 11.35
N ILE A 261 10.95 -11.58 11.52
CA ILE A 261 11.87 -10.73 10.78
C ILE A 261 12.66 -11.59 9.81
N GLY A 262 12.50 -11.31 8.51
CA GLY A 262 13.12 -12.06 7.42
C GLY A 262 13.83 -11.18 6.39
N GLY A 263 14.38 -11.81 5.35
CA GLY A 263 15.13 -11.13 4.31
C GLY A 263 16.49 -10.62 4.75
N GLY A 264 17.12 -9.80 3.92
CA GLY A 264 18.49 -9.31 4.15
C GLY A 264 18.69 -8.51 5.43
N MET A 265 17.65 -7.84 5.93
CA MET A 265 17.75 -7.06 7.15
C MET A 265 18.06 -7.89 8.39
N VAL A 266 17.80 -9.20 8.38
CA VAL A 266 18.08 -10.09 9.52
C VAL A 266 19.56 -10.12 9.88
N TYR A 267 20.45 -9.94 8.90
CA TYR A 267 21.90 -10.01 9.12
C TYR A 267 22.43 -8.80 9.89
N THR A 268 21.76 -7.65 9.84
CA THR A 268 22.07 -6.51 10.72
C THR A 268 21.79 -6.88 12.19
N PHE A 269 20.68 -7.57 12.48
CA PHE A 269 20.37 -8.07 13.83
C PHE A 269 21.36 -9.15 14.30
N VAL A 270 21.73 -10.08 13.42
CA VAL A 270 22.68 -11.15 13.73
C VAL A 270 24.05 -10.57 14.05
N LYS A 271 24.57 -9.65 13.23
CA LYS A 271 25.87 -9.01 13.46
C LYS A 271 25.87 -8.17 14.73
N ALA A 272 24.80 -7.45 15.01
CA ALA A 272 24.64 -6.65 16.23
C ALA A 272 24.71 -7.52 17.50
N GLN A 273 24.33 -8.79 17.42
CA GLN A 273 24.42 -9.77 18.50
C GLN A 273 25.77 -10.54 18.52
N GLY A 274 26.73 -10.17 17.67
CA GLY A 274 28.06 -10.78 17.59
C GLY A 274 28.14 -12.00 16.68
N GLY A 275 27.14 -12.30 15.87
CA GLY A 275 27.16 -13.38 14.87
C GLY A 275 28.05 -13.07 13.68
N LYS A 276 28.47 -14.12 13.00
CA LYS A 276 29.26 -14.06 11.76
C LYS A 276 28.28 -14.12 10.57
N ILE A 277 28.31 -13.12 9.71
CA ILE A 277 27.36 -12.98 8.60
C ILE A 277 28.01 -13.16 7.21
N GLY A 278 29.30 -13.54 7.17
CA GLY A 278 30.06 -13.60 5.92
C GLY A 278 30.03 -12.26 5.18
N ARG A 279 29.63 -12.26 3.91
CA ARG A 279 29.41 -11.06 3.11
C ARG A 279 27.94 -10.70 2.92
N SER A 280 27.07 -11.24 3.79
CA SER A 280 25.63 -10.91 3.75
C SER A 280 25.39 -9.41 3.91
N LEU A 281 24.29 -8.95 3.33
CA LEU A 281 23.89 -7.55 3.41
C LEU A 281 23.75 -7.10 4.88
N CYS A 282 24.40 -5.98 5.22
CA CYS A 282 24.36 -5.44 6.58
C CYS A 282 24.40 -3.90 6.54
N GLU A 283 23.64 -3.28 7.41
CA GLU A 283 23.71 -1.84 7.69
C GLU A 283 24.51 -1.65 8.99
N ASP A 284 25.85 -1.53 8.88
CA ASP A 284 26.77 -1.46 10.03
C ASP A 284 26.48 -0.26 10.96
N ASP A 285 26.02 0.84 10.39
CA ASP A 285 25.60 2.04 11.11
C ASP A 285 24.23 1.88 11.83
N GLN A 286 23.50 0.81 11.55
CA GLN A 286 22.18 0.52 12.15
C GLN A 286 22.23 -0.62 13.19
N MET A 287 23.40 -1.13 13.56
CA MET A 287 23.48 -2.22 14.54
C MET A 287 22.92 -1.83 15.92
N GLN A 288 23.17 -0.60 16.38
CA GLN A 288 22.60 -0.13 17.65
C GLN A 288 21.08 -0.06 17.57
N LEU A 289 20.55 0.42 16.46
CA LEU A 289 19.11 0.45 16.19
C LEU A 289 18.49 -0.95 16.24
N ALA A 290 19.17 -1.96 15.68
CA ALA A 290 18.70 -3.34 15.73
C ALA A 290 18.60 -3.86 17.18
N LEU A 291 19.58 -3.55 18.03
CA LEU A 291 19.53 -3.89 19.47
C LEU A 291 18.42 -3.15 20.21
N ASP A 292 18.21 -1.87 19.90
CA ASP A 292 17.14 -1.06 20.50
C ASP A 292 15.75 -1.59 20.12
N ILE A 293 15.55 -2.03 18.87
CA ILE A 293 14.34 -2.70 18.41
C ILE A 293 14.09 -3.99 19.22
N MET A 294 15.11 -4.83 19.40
CA MET A 294 14.99 -6.08 20.17
C MET A 294 14.59 -5.82 21.62
N LYS A 295 15.23 -4.84 22.25
CA LYS A 295 14.92 -4.41 23.62
C LYS A 295 13.48 -3.87 23.72
N LYS A 296 13.06 -3.03 22.78
CA LYS A 296 11.72 -2.48 22.74
C LYS A 296 10.65 -3.56 22.56
N ALA A 297 10.92 -4.57 21.72
CA ALA A 297 10.03 -5.72 21.55
C ALA A 297 9.86 -6.49 22.87
N GLU A 298 10.96 -6.74 23.61
CA GLU A 298 10.92 -7.38 24.93
C GLU A 298 10.10 -6.56 25.93
N GLU A 299 10.32 -5.23 26.00
CA GLU A 299 9.59 -4.31 26.87
C GLU A 299 8.07 -4.30 26.56
N LYS A 300 7.71 -4.46 25.28
CA LYS A 300 6.32 -4.54 24.81
C LYS A 300 5.72 -5.94 24.92
N GLY A 301 6.51 -6.96 25.24
CA GLY A 301 6.08 -8.36 25.32
C GLY A 301 5.88 -9.01 23.96
N VAL A 302 6.45 -8.45 22.89
CA VAL A 302 6.39 -8.99 21.53
C VAL A 302 7.51 -10.02 21.33
N LYS A 303 7.15 -11.20 20.83
CA LYS A 303 8.11 -12.25 20.52
C LYS A 303 8.69 -12.06 19.13
N LEU A 304 10.00 -11.83 19.04
CA LEU A 304 10.71 -11.76 17.76
C LEU A 304 11.19 -13.14 17.32
N TYR A 305 10.95 -13.46 16.05
CA TYR A 305 11.39 -14.70 15.40
C TYR A 305 12.32 -14.36 14.25
N PHE A 306 13.58 -14.74 14.37
CA PHE A 306 14.60 -14.65 13.34
C PHE A 306 14.85 -16.01 12.70
N SER A 307 15.48 -16.02 11.52
CA SER A 307 15.96 -17.26 10.91
C SER A 307 16.99 -17.93 11.82
N LYS A 308 16.80 -19.21 12.16
CA LYS A 308 17.80 -20.03 12.87
C LYS A 308 18.83 -20.58 11.91
N GLU A 309 18.36 -21.11 10.79
CA GLU A 309 19.17 -21.62 9.69
C GLU A 309 18.80 -20.89 8.42
N VAL A 310 19.77 -20.68 7.57
CA VAL A 310 19.63 -19.95 6.30
C VAL A 310 20.27 -20.74 5.17
N VAL A 311 19.73 -20.59 3.98
CA VAL A 311 20.37 -20.99 2.73
C VAL A 311 21.35 -19.88 2.38
N ILE A 312 22.62 -20.24 2.27
CA ILE A 312 23.69 -19.33 1.87
C ILE A 312 24.19 -19.67 0.46
N ALA A 313 24.78 -18.69 -0.22
CA ALA A 313 25.39 -18.86 -1.54
C ALA A 313 26.79 -18.26 -1.56
N ASP A 314 27.65 -18.81 -2.45
CA ASP A 314 29.01 -18.34 -2.68
C ASP A 314 29.07 -17.19 -3.72
N ASP A 315 27.94 -16.85 -4.34
CA ASP A 315 27.78 -15.71 -5.23
C ASP A 315 26.33 -15.23 -5.26
N PHE A 316 26.09 -13.94 -5.56
CA PHE A 316 24.75 -13.38 -5.74
C PHE A 316 24.21 -13.73 -7.13
N SER A 317 23.92 -15.00 -7.35
CA SER A 317 23.46 -15.58 -8.60
C SER A 317 22.50 -16.73 -8.33
N ASN A 318 21.47 -16.87 -9.18
CA ASN A 318 20.48 -17.96 -9.05
C ASN A 318 21.13 -19.36 -9.06
N ASP A 319 22.22 -19.52 -9.79
CA ASP A 319 22.89 -20.81 -10.01
C ASP A 319 24.16 -20.99 -9.15
N ALA A 320 24.35 -20.14 -8.14
CA ALA A 320 25.45 -20.23 -7.18
C ALA A 320 25.41 -21.54 -6.38
N ASN A 321 26.57 -21.98 -5.88
CA ASN A 321 26.62 -23.10 -4.93
C ASN A 321 25.93 -22.69 -3.63
N THR A 322 25.19 -23.63 -3.03
CA THR A 322 24.42 -23.37 -1.82
C THR A 322 24.75 -24.29 -0.68
N GLN A 323 24.63 -23.80 0.54
CA GLN A 323 24.71 -24.58 1.79
C GLN A 323 23.62 -24.10 2.75
N ILE A 324 23.30 -24.94 3.74
CA ILE A 324 22.45 -24.56 4.86
C ILE A 324 23.37 -24.49 6.10
N VAL A 325 23.33 -23.33 6.77
CA VAL A 325 24.14 -23.08 7.96
C VAL A 325 23.31 -22.39 9.04
N ASN A 326 23.85 -22.42 10.28
CA ASN A 326 23.34 -21.60 11.35
C ASN A 326 23.50 -20.10 10.97
N ASN A 327 22.47 -19.32 11.18
CA ASN A 327 22.45 -17.90 10.79
C ASN A 327 23.52 -17.04 11.50
N PHE A 328 24.05 -17.49 12.65
CA PHE A 328 25.13 -16.83 13.39
C PHE A 328 26.54 -17.26 12.95
N GLU A 329 26.67 -18.20 12.01
CA GLU A 329 27.92 -18.82 11.62
C GLU A 329 28.14 -18.89 10.10
N ILE A 330 27.70 -17.85 9.38
CA ILE A 330 27.89 -17.75 7.92
C ILE A 330 29.41 -17.58 7.65
N PRO A 331 30.04 -18.50 6.86
CA PRO A 331 31.45 -18.42 6.55
C PRO A 331 31.82 -17.18 5.72
N GLU A 332 33.07 -16.77 5.82
CA GLU A 332 33.64 -15.73 4.97
C GLU A 332 33.50 -16.12 3.48
N GLY A 333 33.16 -15.16 2.62
CA GLY A 333 32.93 -15.40 1.19
C GLY A 333 31.52 -15.91 0.84
N TRP A 334 30.69 -16.24 1.83
CA TRP A 334 29.29 -16.65 1.63
C TRP A 334 28.32 -15.59 2.09
N GLU A 335 27.12 -15.59 1.52
CA GLU A 335 26.05 -14.67 1.89
C GLU A 335 24.71 -15.38 2.04
N GLY A 336 23.89 -14.89 2.97
CA GLY A 336 22.57 -15.44 3.19
C GLY A 336 21.57 -15.00 2.12
N MET A 337 20.83 -15.97 1.57
CA MET A 337 19.95 -15.78 0.43
C MET A 337 18.47 -16.08 0.73
N ASP A 338 18.18 -17.07 1.57
CA ASP A 338 16.79 -17.48 1.87
C ASP A 338 16.68 -18.15 3.25
N ALA A 339 15.48 -18.25 3.78
CA ALA A 339 15.20 -19.02 4.99
C ALA A 339 15.29 -20.52 4.69
N ALA A 340 15.98 -21.27 5.59
CA ALA A 340 16.11 -22.72 5.47
C ALA A 340 14.88 -23.47 6.01
N PRO A 341 14.67 -24.75 5.63
CA PRO A 341 13.49 -25.52 6.04
C PRO A 341 13.23 -25.58 7.55
N ALA A 342 14.29 -25.68 8.37
CA ALA A 342 14.13 -25.70 9.83
C ALA A 342 13.61 -24.37 10.39
N THR A 343 13.99 -23.24 9.78
CA THR A 343 13.45 -21.92 10.08
C THR A 343 11.97 -21.83 9.69
N LEU A 344 11.65 -22.30 8.49
CA LEU A 344 10.28 -22.27 7.97
C LEU A 344 9.31 -23.10 8.81
N ALA A 345 9.76 -24.26 9.32
CA ALA A 345 8.96 -25.09 10.21
C ALA A 345 8.56 -24.36 11.52
N VAL A 346 9.52 -23.61 12.11
CA VAL A 346 9.22 -22.78 13.29
C VAL A 346 8.22 -21.65 12.96
N TRP A 347 8.42 -21.00 11.83
CA TRP A 347 7.51 -19.93 11.39
C TRP A 347 6.11 -20.45 11.06
N GLU A 348 5.99 -21.65 10.44
CA GLU A 348 4.72 -22.30 10.20
C GLU A 348 3.97 -22.54 11.51
N GLU A 349 4.64 -23.04 12.55
CA GLU A 349 4.00 -23.25 13.85
C GLU A 349 3.42 -21.96 14.43
N VAL A 350 4.17 -20.85 14.37
CA VAL A 350 3.70 -19.52 14.83
C VAL A 350 2.50 -19.06 14.02
N LEU A 351 2.59 -19.14 12.68
CA LEU A 351 1.55 -18.65 11.78
C LEU A 351 0.27 -19.47 11.87
N MET A 352 0.37 -20.81 11.99
CA MET A 352 -0.78 -21.71 12.13
C MET A 352 -1.53 -21.55 13.46
N ASN A 353 -0.89 -20.94 14.46
CA ASN A 353 -1.49 -20.59 15.75
C ASN A 353 -2.00 -19.14 15.80
N SER A 354 -1.79 -18.36 14.75
CA SER A 354 -2.21 -16.94 14.68
C SER A 354 -3.66 -16.81 14.23
N LYS A 355 -4.34 -15.77 14.72
CA LYS A 355 -5.71 -15.40 14.30
C LYS A 355 -5.72 -14.24 13.31
N THR A 356 -4.70 -13.39 13.40
CA THR A 356 -4.51 -12.26 12.49
C THR A 356 -3.05 -12.25 12.04
N ILE A 357 -2.82 -12.15 10.73
CA ILE A 357 -1.48 -12.13 10.16
C ILE A 357 -1.35 -10.96 9.19
N LEU A 358 -0.30 -10.17 9.38
CA LEU A 358 0.17 -9.17 8.42
C LEU A 358 1.45 -9.65 7.77
N TRP A 359 1.53 -9.63 6.45
CA TRP A 359 2.76 -9.92 5.73
C TRP A 359 3.20 -8.75 4.85
N ASN A 360 4.41 -8.25 5.12
CA ASN A 360 5.04 -7.15 4.38
C ASN A 360 6.52 -7.41 4.11
N GLY A 361 6.86 -7.73 2.90
CA GLY A 361 8.23 -7.94 2.40
C GLY A 361 8.66 -9.41 2.33
N PRO A 362 9.50 -9.76 1.33
CA PRO A 362 9.99 -11.11 1.12
C PRO A 362 10.97 -11.54 2.22
N VAL A 363 11.06 -12.84 2.46
CA VAL A 363 11.95 -13.42 3.48
C VAL A 363 13.22 -14.04 2.89
N GLY A 364 13.38 -13.98 1.57
CA GLY A 364 14.54 -14.41 0.80
C GLY A 364 14.69 -13.56 -0.46
N VAL A 365 15.68 -13.86 -1.31
CA VAL A 365 15.91 -13.21 -2.62
C VAL A 365 14.93 -13.82 -3.63
N PHE A 366 13.65 -13.48 -3.50
CA PHE A 366 12.55 -14.16 -4.20
C PHE A 366 12.53 -13.94 -5.72
N GLU A 367 13.26 -12.94 -6.23
CA GLU A 367 13.48 -12.69 -7.65
C GLU A 367 14.30 -13.81 -8.31
N MET A 368 15.04 -14.58 -7.50
CA MET A 368 15.83 -15.74 -7.93
C MET A 368 15.07 -17.03 -7.55
N PRO A 369 14.59 -17.82 -8.51
CA PRO A 369 13.76 -19.01 -8.22
C PRO A 369 14.36 -19.99 -7.19
N ASN A 370 15.70 -20.14 -7.16
CA ASN A 370 16.37 -21.02 -6.22
C ASN A 370 16.35 -20.47 -4.77
N PHE A 371 16.12 -19.18 -4.59
CA PHE A 371 16.08 -18.47 -3.30
C PHE A 371 14.70 -17.86 -3.00
N ALA A 372 13.68 -18.27 -3.74
CA ALA A 372 12.28 -17.86 -3.56
C ALA A 372 11.49 -18.81 -2.64
N LYS A 373 12.10 -19.92 -2.22
CA LYS A 373 11.39 -21.01 -1.53
C LYS A 373 10.78 -20.56 -0.21
N GLY A 374 11.52 -19.78 0.57
CA GLY A 374 11.04 -19.25 1.84
C GLY A 374 9.84 -18.32 1.67
N THR A 375 9.93 -17.39 0.72
CA THR A 375 8.85 -16.44 0.41
C THR A 375 7.61 -17.16 -0.12
N ASN A 376 7.79 -18.14 -1.03
CA ASN A 376 6.70 -18.95 -1.56
C ASN A 376 6.03 -19.80 -0.47
N TYR A 377 6.81 -20.36 0.45
CA TYR A 377 6.29 -21.13 1.57
C TYR A 377 5.43 -20.28 2.52
N ILE A 378 5.82 -19.03 2.79
CA ILE A 378 4.97 -18.09 3.54
C ILE A 378 3.63 -17.86 2.83
N ALA A 379 3.64 -17.65 1.51
CA ALA A 379 2.39 -17.48 0.74
C ALA A 379 1.47 -18.71 0.87
N GLU A 380 2.03 -19.92 0.82
CA GLU A 380 1.30 -21.17 0.99
C GLU A 380 0.69 -21.29 2.40
N ILE A 381 1.47 -21.00 3.45
CA ILE A 381 0.99 -21.05 4.84
C ILE A 381 -0.12 -20.01 5.06
N LEU A 382 -0.01 -18.81 4.51
CA LEU A 382 -1.07 -17.82 4.64
C LEU A 382 -2.38 -18.30 4.00
N ALA A 383 -2.32 -18.90 2.83
CA ALA A 383 -3.49 -19.50 2.18
C ALA A 383 -4.09 -20.65 3.03
N LYS A 384 -3.23 -21.50 3.61
CA LYS A 384 -3.60 -22.63 4.46
C LYS A 384 -4.27 -22.17 5.76
N VAL A 385 -3.66 -21.26 6.50
CA VAL A 385 -4.20 -20.76 7.77
C VAL A 385 -5.50 -19.98 7.57
N THR A 386 -5.64 -19.26 6.46
CA THR A 386 -6.90 -18.59 6.10
C THR A 386 -8.02 -19.60 5.91
N SER A 387 -7.79 -20.64 5.09
CA SER A 387 -8.82 -21.63 4.77
C SER A 387 -9.10 -22.62 5.90
N GLU A 388 -8.08 -23.07 6.63
CA GLU A 388 -8.21 -24.14 7.63
C GLU A 388 -8.53 -23.61 9.04
N LYS A 389 -8.05 -22.43 9.38
CA LYS A 389 -8.18 -21.83 10.72
C LYS A 389 -9.09 -20.60 10.77
N GLY A 390 -9.50 -20.08 9.60
CA GLY A 390 -10.28 -18.85 9.50
C GLY A 390 -9.51 -17.60 9.95
N ALA A 391 -8.19 -17.65 9.94
CA ALA A 391 -7.37 -16.49 10.31
C ALA A 391 -7.53 -15.36 9.29
N PHE A 392 -7.53 -14.13 9.78
CA PHE A 392 -7.46 -12.97 8.90
C PHE A 392 -6.02 -12.74 8.44
N THR A 393 -5.81 -12.73 7.13
CA THR A 393 -4.48 -12.55 6.53
C THR A 393 -4.47 -11.34 5.60
N LEU A 394 -3.62 -10.36 5.91
CA LEU A 394 -3.39 -9.16 5.12
C LEU A 394 -2.00 -9.21 4.49
N VAL A 395 -1.95 -9.18 3.16
CA VAL A 395 -0.69 -9.15 2.40
C VAL A 395 -0.51 -7.77 1.79
N GLY A 396 0.65 -7.15 2.03
CA GLY A 396 0.97 -5.84 1.51
C GLY A 396 2.46 -5.67 1.19
N GLY A 397 2.74 -4.63 0.39
CA GLY A 397 4.08 -4.42 -0.19
C GLY A 397 4.24 -5.12 -1.53
N GLY A 398 4.92 -4.45 -2.47
CA GLY A 398 5.00 -4.89 -3.87
C GLY A 398 5.46 -6.34 -4.04
N ASP A 399 6.52 -6.71 -3.33
CA ASP A 399 7.16 -8.02 -3.46
C ASP A 399 6.31 -9.16 -2.86
N SER A 400 5.69 -8.94 -1.70
CA SER A 400 4.79 -9.94 -1.08
C SER A 400 3.53 -10.14 -1.91
N VAL A 401 2.99 -9.04 -2.47
CA VAL A 401 1.83 -9.09 -3.38
C VAL A 401 2.20 -9.82 -4.67
N ALA A 402 3.39 -9.57 -5.22
CA ALA A 402 3.89 -10.29 -6.38
C ALA A 402 4.02 -11.80 -6.10
N ALA A 403 4.63 -12.16 -4.95
CA ALA A 403 4.79 -13.56 -4.56
C ALA A 403 3.45 -14.29 -4.42
N VAL A 404 2.50 -13.75 -3.64
CA VAL A 404 1.19 -14.39 -3.43
C VAL A 404 0.38 -14.50 -4.72
N THR A 405 0.56 -13.55 -5.65
CA THR A 405 -0.12 -13.53 -6.95
C THR A 405 0.49 -14.56 -7.90
N GLN A 406 1.81 -14.61 -8.02
CA GLN A 406 2.52 -15.58 -8.87
C GLN A 406 2.25 -17.02 -8.45
N MET A 407 2.12 -17.27 -7.14
CA MET A 407 1.75 -18.57 -6.60
C MET A 407 0.26 -18.93 -6.74
N GLY A 408 -0.58 -18.01 -7.25
CA GLY A 408 -2.01 -18.21 -7.39
C GLY A 408 -2.78 -18.24 -6.06
N TYR A 409 -2.24 -17.61 -5.01
CA TYR A 409 -2.85 -17.56 -3.68
C TYR A 409 -3.51 -16.22 -3.34
N ALA A 410 -3.46 -15.22 -4.24
CA ALA A 410 -4.05 -13.90 -4.00
C ALA A 410 -5.53 -13.94 -3.59
N ASN A 411 -6.31 -14.89 -4.12
CA ASN A 411 -7.72 -15.11 -3.77
C ASN A 411 -7.95 -16.13 -2.63
N LYS A 412 -6.87 -16.61 -2.00
CA LYS A 412 -6.90 -17.57 -0.89
C LYS A 412 -6.47 -16.95 0.43
N VAL A 413 -6.04 -15.71 0.42
CA VAL A 413 -5.79 -14.88 1.60
C VAL A 413 -6.96 -13.93 1.82
N SER A 414 -7.10 -13.35 3.01
CA SER A 414 -8.26 -12.51 3.32
C SER A 414 -8.25 -11.18 2.61
N TYR A 415 -7.08 -10.55 2.46
CA TYR A 415 -6.92 -9.28 1.76
C TYR A 415 -5.52 -9.13 1.16
N VAL A 416 -5.47 -8.65 -0.09
CA VAL A 416 -4.23 -8.26 -0.77
C VAL A 416 -4.30 -6.77 -1.03
N SER A 417 -3.43 -6.01 -0.36
CA SER A 417 -3.41 -4.55 -0.48
C SER A 417 -2.81 -4.10 -1.81
N THR A 418 -3.46 -3.15 -2.43
CA THR A 418 -2.96 -2.46 -3.63
C THR A 418 -2.25 -1.14 -3.28
N GLY A 419 -2.19 -0.80 -2.00
CA GLY A 419 -1.77 0.50 -1.48
C GLY A 419 -0.29 0.82 -1.61
N GLY A 420 0.58 -0.18 -1.74
CA GLY A 420 2.03 0.03 -1.84
C GLY A 420 2.58 0.93 -0.72
N GLY A 421 3.18 2.07 -1.09
CA GLY A 421 3.73 3.03 -0.13
C GLY A 421 2.70 3.64 0.83
N ALA A 422 1.47 3.86 0.37
CA ALA A 422 0.42 4.39 1.22
C ALA A 422 0.05 3.43 2.36
N MET A 423 0.03 2.11 2.09
CA MET A 423 -0.18 1.12 3.14
C MET A 423 0.96 1.15 4.17
N LEU A 424 2.20 1.28 3.72
CA LEU A 424 3.36 1.32 4.62
C LEU A 424 3.27 2.53 5.55
N GLU A 425 3.04 3.72 5.01
CA GLU A 425 2.89 4.94 5.81
C GLU A 425 1.69 4.84 6.77
N TYR A 426 0.59 4.21 6.38
CA TYR A 426 -0.55 4.01 7.27
C TYR A 426 -0.22 3.02 8.41
N LEU A 427 0.52 1.95 8.10
CA LEU A 427 1.03 1.00 9.10
C LEU A 427 2.06 1.62 10.06
N GLU A 428 2.74 2.70 9.64
CA GLU A 428 3.63 3.52 10.48
C GLU A 428 2.87 4.50 11.38
N GLY A 429 1.53 4.53 11.29
CA GLY A 429 0.70 5.47 12.05
C GLY A 429 0.67 6.88 11.47
N ILE A 430 1.15 7.06 10.25
CA ILE A 430 1.14 8.37 9.57
C ILE A 430 -0.27 8.64 9.04
N GLU A 431 -0.84 9.78 9.43
CA GLU A 431 -2.13 10.22 8.91
C GLU A 431 -2.04 10.57 7.43
N LEU A 432 -2.68 9.76 6.57
CA LEU A 432 -2.61 9.96 5.12
C LEU A 432 -3.47 11.15 4.68
N PRO A 433 -2.92 12.12 3.91
CA PRO A 433 -3.66 13.30 3.46
C PRO A 433 -4.97 13.01 2.74
N GLY A 434 -5.01 11.94 1.92
CA GLY A 434 -6.22 11.54 1.20
C GLY A 434 -7.30 10.94 2.09
N ILE A 435 -6.94 10.36 3.23
CA ILE A 435 -7.89 9.88 4.25
C ILE A 435 -8.37 11.05 5.09
N LYS A 436 -7.44 11.85 5.60
CA LYS A 436 -7.72 13.03 6.40
C LYS A 436 -8.72 13.96 5.71
N ALA A 437 -8.49 14.25 4.43
CA ALA A 437 -9.33 15.16 3.65
C ALA A 437 -10.80 14.73 3.51
N ILE A 438 -11.09 13.44 3.60
CA ILE A 438 -12.47 12.92 3.60
C ILE A 438 -13.07 12.95 5.00
N ARG A 439 -12.27 12.65 6.03
CA ARG A 439 -12.75 12.58 7.43
C ARG A 439 -13.00 13.95 8.08
N GLU A 440 -12.32 15.00 7.64
CA GLU A 440 -12.50 16.40 8.05
C GLU A 440 -13.62 17.06 7.24
#